data_74d21621f58145c75d845b24769a322a
#
_entry.id   74d21621f58145c75d845b24769a322a
#
_cell.length_a   1.000
_cell.length_b   1.000
_cell.length_c   1.000
_cell.angle_alpha   90.00
_cell.angle_beta   90.00
_cell.angle_gamma   90.00
#
_symmetry.space_group_name_H-M   'P 1'
#
loop_
_entity.id
_entity.type
_entity.pdbx_description
1 polymer ?
#
loop_
_entity_poly.entity_id
_entity_poly.type
_entity_poly.pdbx_seq_one_letter_code
_entity_poly.pdbx_strand_id
1 'polypeptide(L)'
;MKRLLLCISAGIISALTLIQLYRHFVQPELLFYKKADAITSLYEQTLRQSGQSCYVLTGGSEVKANCIPSMMQLEAGIAAINTATAAGNGLAANISVGLQHLQAGDTMVLSFIGAEERNIPATAGGKKLLAVTFGPKAFDDTITPFHPSTILTLLASDAGSMLVAPIRKLTRGYSFVYEKESTLHPDGWMEVHRGGMQNAILSRGIAQDLIISPVCRDLLLNTLEACKKRQARLIIMFPVQFSNHYETKRRLMHALQITRMGIPVLKDERLGLSTNNKLFSDMRLHLNAEGAEWNSRITARLLKDKSYWTEQELLSKMKEMGFTEDATPQQPSTTTPISTP
;
A
#
# COMPACT_ATOMS: atom_id res chain seq x y z
N MET A 1 -27.07 20.82 -38.40
CA MET A 1 -26.04 19.86 -38.00
C MET A 1 -24.83 20.53 -37.31
N LYS A 2 -24.12 21.52 -37.91
CA LYS A 2 -22.97 22.20 -37.31
C LYS A 2 -23.24 22.82 -35.92
N ARG A 3 -24.35 23.54 -35.74
CA ARG A 3 -24.73 24.13 -34.43
C ARG A 3 -24.99 23.07 -33.35
N LEU A 4 -25.62 21.95 -33.70
CA LEU A 4 -25.89 20.85 -32.78
C LEU A 4 -24.57 20.20 -32.31
N LEU A 5 -23.62 19.92 -33.22
CA LEU A 5 -22.31 19.40 -32.91
C LEU A 5 -21.55 20.36 -32.01
N LEU A 6 -21.63 21.67 -32.27
CA LEU A 6 -20.96 22.68 -31.42
C LEU A 6 -21.52 22.70 -29.99
N CYS A 7 -22.85 22.63 -29.85
CA CYS A 7 -23.49 22.56 -28.53
C CYS A 7 -23.10 21.28 -27.75
N ILE A 8 -23.09 20.13 -28.44
CA ILE A 8 -22.67 18.86 -27.83
C ILE A 8 -21.21 18.94 -27.38
N SER A 9 -20.32 19.43 -28.23
CA SER A 9 -18.88 19.57 -27.89
C SER A 9 -18.68 20.54 -26.72
N ALA A 10 -19.38 21.68 -26.70
CA ALA A 10 -19.32 22.62 -25.59
C ALA A 10 -19.82 22.00 -24.28
N GLY A 11 -20.92 21.23 -24.33
CA GLY A 11 -21.47 20.51 -23.19
C GLY A 11 -20.47 19.47 -22.63
N ILE A 12 -19.83 18.70 -23.49
CA ILE A 12 -18.80 17.71 -23.11
C ILE A 12 -17.60 18.41 -22.45
N ILE A 13 -17.07 19.48 -23.07
CA ILE A 13 -15.94 20.24 -22.53
C ILE A 13 -16.29 20.81 -21.15
N SER A 14 -17.50 21.41 -21.02
CA SER A 14 -17.94 21.96 -19.73
C SER A 14 -18.04 20.86 -18.64
N ALA A 15 -18.60 19.71 -18.97
CA ALA A 15 -18.71 18.58 -18.05
C ALA A 15 -17.33 18.07 -17.63
N LEU A 16 -16.39 17.90 -18.57
CA LEU A 16 -15.02 17.49 -18.29
C LEU A 16 -14.31 18.50 -17.41
N THR A 17 -14.48 19.80 -17.67
CA THR A 17 -13.90 20.86 -16.86
C THR A 17 -14.43 20.82 -15.42
N LEU A 18 -15.74 20.67 -15.24
CA LEU A 18 -16.35 20.55 -13.91
C LEU A 18 -15.83 19.31 -13.15
N ILE A 19 -15.69 18.18 -13.82
CA ILE A 19 -15.13 16.97 -13.22
C ILE A 19 -13.68 17.20 -12.77
N GLN A 20 -12.86 17.86 -13.57
CA GLN A 20 -11.49 18.18 -13.20
C GLN A 20 -11.42 19.16 -12.02
N LEU A 21 -12.24 20.20 -12.02
CA LEU A 21 -12.36 21.13 -10.90
C LEU A 21 -12.76 20.40 -9.61
N TYR A 22 -13.74 19.48 -9.70
CA TYR A 22 -14.13 18.65 -8.56
C TYR A 22 -12.99 17.82 -8.03
N ARG A 23 -12.25 17.11 -8.88
CA ARG A 23 -11.10 16.28 -8.49
C ARG A 23 -10.01 17.10 -7.79
N HIS A 24 -9.68 18.25 -8.36
CA HIS A 24 -8.56 19.06 -7.88
C HIS A 24 -8.87 19.89 -6.64
N PHE A 25 -10.12 20.26 -6.41
CA PHE A 25 -10.48 21.24 -5.38
C PHE A 25 -11.54 20.77 -4.37
N VAL A 26 -12.22 19.67 -4.61
CA VAL A 26 -13.37 19.27 -3.78
C VAL A 26 -13.26 17.87 -3.21
N GLN A 27 -12.66 16.91 -3.91
CA GLN A 27 -12.63 15.51 -3.45
C GLN A 27 -11.67 15.33 -2.26
N PRO A 28 -12.18 15.10 -1.03
CA PRO A 28 -11.37 15.18 0.20
C PRO A 28 -10.25 14.14 0.23
N GLU A 29 -10.51 12.93 -0.24
CA GLU A 29 -9.53 11.85 -0.28
C GLU A 29 -8.32 12.20 -1.19
N LEU A 30 -8.58 12.73 -2.39
CA LEU A 30 -7.51 13.14 -3.30
C LEU A 30 -6.74 14.34 -2.74
N LEU A 31 -7.44 15.30 -2.11
CA LEU A 31 -6.80 16.45 -1.47
C LEU A 31 -5.90 16.00 -0.31
N PHE A 32 -6.34 15.04 0.50
CA PHE A 32 -5.52 14.49 1.57
C PHE A 32 -4.23 13.85 1.03
N TYR A 33 -4.33 12.97 0.02
CA TYR A 33 -3.13 12.33 -0.53
C TYR A 33 -2.23 13.30 -1.28
N LYS A 34 -2.78 14.30 -1.95
CA LYS A 34 -1.99 15.37 -2.57
C LYS A 34 -1.21 16.17 -1.53
N LYS A 35 -1.84 16.49 -0.39
CA LYS A 35 -1.17 17.12 0.76
C LYS A 35 -0.10 16.20 1.34
N ALA A 36 -0.39 14.92 1.52
CA ALA A 36 0.56 13.94 2.03
C ALA A 36 1.78 13.81 1.11
N ASP A 37 1.57 13.77 -0.20
CA ASP A 37 2.64 13.72 -1.20
C ASP A 37 3.50 15.00 -1.18
N ALA A 38 2.88 16.17 -1.09
CA ALA A 38 3.61 17.43 -1.00
C ALA A 38 4.50 17.49 0.26
N ILE A 39 4.02 17.01 1.41
CA ILE A 39 4.81 16.92 2.65
C ILE A 39 5.95 15.91 2.47
N THR A 40 5.68 14.73 1.93
CA THR A 40 6.71 13.71 1.67
C THR A 40 7.77 14.24 0.70
N SER A 41 7.39 14.95 -0.36
CA SER A 41 8.31 15.55 -1.33
C SER A 41 9.20 16.64 -0.72
N LEU A 42 8.64 17.45 0.17
CA LEU A 42 9.44 18.47 0.89
C LEU A 42 10.46 17.82 1.83
N TYR A 43 10.06 16.78 2.57
CA TYR A 43 10.96 16.02 3.43
C TYR A 43 12.04 15.31 2.61
N GLU A 44 11.67 14.69 1.48
CA GLU A 44 12.59 14.08 0.52
C GLU A 44 13.65 15.07 0.04
N GLN A 45 13.25 16.28 -0.37
CA GLN A 45 14.20 17.31 -0.79
C GLN A 45 15.23 17.62 0.30
N THR A 46 14.80 17.72 1.55
CA THR A 46 15.70 17.93 2.70
C THR A 46 16.69 16.79 2.87
N LEU A 47 16.25 15.55 2.79
CA LEU A 47 17.12 14.37 2.90
C LEU A 47 18.14 14.30 1.76
N ARG A 48 17.70 14.57 0.52
CA ARG A 48 18.56 14.48 -0.66
C ARG A 48 19.65 15.54 -0.72
N GLN A 49 19.49 16.67 -0.01
CA GLN A 49 20.57 17.66 0.14
C GLN A 49 21.82 17.09 0.81
N SER A 50 21.70 16.03 1.59
CA SER A 50 22.84 15.31 2.18
C SER A 50 23.58 14.39 1.20
N GLY A 51 23.08 14.21 -0.02
CA GLY A 51 23.64 13.30 -1.02
C GLY A 51 23.45 11.81 -0.72
N GLN A 52 22.65 11.47 0.29
CA GLN A 52 22.39 10.07 0.67
C GLN A 52 21.31 9.44 -0.23
N SER A 53 21.49 8.16 -0.54
CA SER A 53 20.43 7.35 -1.13
C SER A 53 19.31 7.10 -0.13
N CYS A 54 18.07 7.13 -0.61
CA CYS A 54 16.90 6.99 0.23
C CYS A 54 16.31 5.57 0.21
N TYR A 55 15.70 5.19 1.33
CA TYR A 55 14.78 4.08 1.40
C TYR A 55 13.36 4.59 1.18
N VAL A 56 12.75 4.21 0.04
CA VAL A 56 11.39 4.62 -0.35
C VAL A 56 10.40 3.59 0.19
N LEU A 57 9.78 3.91 1.33
CA LEU A 57 8.80 3.03 1.99
C LEU A 57 7.47 3.13 1.23
N THR A 58 7.02 2.01 0.69
CA THR A 58 5.88 1.93 -0.23
C THR A 58 4.89 0.88 0.24
N GLY A 59 3.60 1.19 0.17
CA GLY A 59 2.53 0.27 0.58
C GLY A 59 1.21 0.97 0.81
N GLY A 60 0.34 0.37 1.59
CA GLY A 60 -0.94 0.93 2.00
C GLY A 60 -0.84 1.73 3.30
N SER A 61 -2.01 1.97 3.92
CA SER A 61 -2.10 2.73 5.17
C SER A 61 -1.32 2.09 6.34
N GLU A 62 -1.07 0.79 6.27
CA GLU A 62 -0.25 0.07 7.25
C GLU A 62 1.22 0.53 7.25
N VAL A 63 1.76 0.98 6.13
CA VAL A 63 3.09 1.60 6.06
C VAL A 63 3.00 3.06 6.47
N LYS A 64 1.98 3.76 5.93
CA LYS A 64 1.76 5.19 6.21
C LYS A 64 1.65 5.47 7.70
N ALA A 65 0.97 4.58 8.44
CA ALA A 65 0.78 4.71 9.88
C ALA A 65 1.90 4.09 10.72
N ASN A 66 2.59 3.04 10.22
CA ASN A 66 3.46 2.23 11.06
C ASN A 66 4.95 2.54 10.90
N CYS A 67 5.35 3.40 9.95
CA CYS A 67 6.74 3.71 9.68
C CYS A 67 6.98 5.21 9.80
N ILE A 68 7.83 5.61 10.77
CA ILE A 68 8.21 7.00 11.06
C ILE A 68 9.59 7.26 10.47
N PRO A 69 9.71 7.98 9.33
CA PRO A 69 10.99 8.22 8.67
C PRO A 69 12.03 8.93 9.55
N SER A 70 11.62 9.95 10.29
CA SER A 70 12.51 10.69 11.21
C SER A 70 13.07 9.79 12.32
N MET A 71 12.28 8.83 12.83
CA MET A 71 12.75 7.85 13.79
C MET A 71 13.77 6.88 13.19
N MET A 72 13.59 6.50 11.92
CA MET A 72 14.56 5.63 11.21
C MET A 72 15.88 6.34 11.00
N GLN A 73 15.86 7.63 10.71
CA GLN A 73 17.06 8.46 10.62
C GLN A 73 17.75 8.57 11.98
N LEU A 74 17.00 8.81 13.07
CA LEU A 74 17.53 8.91 14.43
C LEU A 74 18.16 7.59 14.90
N GLU A 75 17.49 6.46 14.67
CA GLU A 75 17.91 5.14 15.17
C GLU A 75 19.12 4.55 14.43
N ALA A 76 19.13 4.68 13.10
CA ALA A 76 20.10 3.97 12.27
C ALA A 76 20.88 4.87 11.30
N GLY A 77 20.57 6.16 11.24
CA GLY A 77 21.16 7.11 10.30
C GLY A 77 20.75 6.87 8.84
N ILE A 78 19.64 6.17 8.60
CA ILE A 78 19.15 5.90 7.25
C ILE A 78 18.16 6.97 6.79
N ALA A 79 18.36 7.48 5.58
CA ALA A 79 17.41 8.38 4.94
C ALA A 79 16.22 7.56 4.42
N ALA A 80 15.05 7.75 4.98
CA ALA A 80 13.81 7.08 4.57
C ALA A 80 12.73 8.09 4.24
N ILE A 81 11.88 7.80 3.23
CA ILE A 81 10.69 8.58 2.88
C ILE A 81 9.48 7.66 2.85
N ASN A 82 8.35 8.14 3.35
CA ASN A 82 7.12 7.35 3.43
C ASN A 82 6.12 7.78 2.34
N THR A 83 6.15 7.08 1.20
CA THR A 83 5.30 7.33 0.03
C THR A 83 4.00 6.52 0.05
N ALA A 84 3.77 5.75 1.10
CA ALA A 84 2.60 4.89 1.21
C ALA A 84 1.29 5.68 1.18
N THR A 85 0.22 5.05 0.67
CA THR A 85 -1.09 5.66 0.55
C THR A 85 -2.16 4.83 1.29
N ALA A 86 -3.15 4.28 0.60
CA ALA A 86 -4.11 3.36 1.20
C ALA A 86 -4.09 2.00 0.48
N ALA A 87 -4.32 0.94 1.22
CA ALA A 87 -4.46 -0.40 0.63
C ALA A 87 -5.60 -0.47 -0.40
N GLY A 88 -6.67 0.31 -0.19
CA GLY A 88 -7.80 0.43 -1.11
C GLY A 88 -7.47 1.01 -2.49
N ASN A 89 -6.29 1.62 -2.67
CA ASN A 89 -5.82 2.09 -3.98
C ASN A 89 -5.32 0.95 -4.88
N GLY A 90 -5.04 -0.21 -4.32
CA GLY A 90 -4.45 -1.37 -4.98
C GLY A 90 -2.92 -1.34 -4.96
N LEU A 91 -2.32 -2.54 -4.89
CA LEU A 91 -0.87 -2.70 -4.77
C LEU A 91 -0.12 -2.04 -5.94
N ALA A 92 -0.61 -2.22 -7.18
CA ALA A 92 -0.01 -1.62 -8.37
C ALA A 92 0.02 -0.08 -8.31
N ALA A 93 -1.06 0.57 -7.81
CA ALA A 93 -1.07 2.02 -7.65
C ALA A 93 -0.07 2.47 -6.58
N ASN A 94 0.01 1.77 -5.45
CA ASN A 94 0.97 2.09 -4.39
C ASN A 94 2.42 1.95 -4.89
N ILE A 95 2.73 0.90 -5.65
CA ILE A 95 4.04 0.73 -6.30
C ILE A 95 4.31 1.91 -7.24
N SER A 96 3.34 2.29 -8.09
CA SER A 96 3.49 3.41 -9.02
C SER A 96 3.78 4.73 -8.30
N VAL A 97 3.16 4.99 -7.14
CA VAL A 97 3.49 6.17 -6.29
C VAL A 97 4.95 6.08 -5.82
N GLY A 98 5.38 4.96 -5.26
CA GLY A 98 6.76 4.78 -4.82
C GLY A 98 7.79 4.99 -5.94
N LEU A 99 7.47 4.52 -7.16
CA LEU A 99 8.34 4.70 -8.34
C LEU A 99 8.52 6.18 -8.75
N GLN A 100 7.59 7.10 -8.41
CA GLN A 100 7.73 8.52 -8.70
C GLN A 100 8.81 9.20 -7.84
N HIS A 101 9.07 8.66 -6.66
CA HIS A 101 10.08 9.16 -5.72
C HIS A 101 11.43 8.44 -5.83
N LEU A 102 11.52 7.37 -6.64
CA LEU A 102 12.70 6.52 -6.71
C LEU A 102 13.76 7.10 -7.65
N GLN A 103 14.97 7.29 -7.14
CA GLN A 103 16.14 7.76 -7.90
C GLN A 103 17.23 6.68 -7.95
N ALA A 104 18.24 6.90 -8.78
CA ALA A 104 19.40 6.01 -8.87
C ALA A 104 20.11 5.86 -7.51
N GLY A 105 20.42 4.64 -7.13
CA GLY A 105 21.04 4.32 -5.84
C GLY A 105 20.05 4.08 -4.70
N ASP A 106 18.77 4.45 -4.85
CA ASP A 106 17.74 4.26 -3.83
C ASP A 106 17.35 2.79 -3.64
N THR A 107 16.58 2.56 -2.59
CA THR A 107 15.98 1.25 -2.33
C THR A 107 14.49 1.40 -2.06
N MET A 108 13.65 0.80 -2.90
CA MET A 108 12.23 0.65 -2.60
C MET A 108 12.03 -0.44 -1.56
N VAL A 109 11.37 -0.12 -0.46
CA VAL A 109 10.93 -1.07 0.56
C VAL A 109 9.42 -1.24 0.42
N LEU A 110 9.02 -2.31 -0.26
CA LEU A 110 7.62 -2.58 -0.55
C LEU A 110 6.99 -3.41 0.56
N SER A 111 5.94 -2.89 1.17
CA SER A 111 5.12 -3.63 2.13
C SER A 111 4.25 -4.66 1.41
N PHE A 112 4.34 -5.90 1.85
CA PHE A 112 3.58 -7.00 1.27
C PHE A 112 2.70 -7.68 2.32
N ILE A 113 1.39 -7.54 2.18
CA ILE A 113 0.41 -8.13 3.12
C ILE A 113 0.00 -9.54 2.68
N GLY A 114 0.35 -9.96 1.46
CA GLY A 114 -0.24 -11.12 0.80
C GLY A 114 -1.62 -10.71 0.27
N ALA A 115 -1.63 -9.95 -0.80
CA ALA A 115 -2.84 -9.33 -1.32
C ALA A 115 -3.80 -10.39 -1.86
N GLU A 116 -5.07 -10.29 -1.49
CA GLU A 116 -6.15 -10.89 -2.25
C GLU A 116 -6.06 -10.38 -3.70
N GLU A 117 -6.28 -11.23 -4.68
CA GLU A 117 -6.14 -10.88 -6.11
C GLU A 117 -6.87 -9.59 -6.49
N ARG A 118 -8.03 -9.32 -5.88
CA ARG A 118 -8.81 -8.09 -6.10
C ARG A 118 -8.09 -6.80 -5.71
N ASN A 119 -7.08 -6.87 -4.86
CA ASN A 119 -6.32 -5.72 -4.34
C ASN A 119 -4.98 -5.53 -5.07
N ILE A 120 -4.66 -6.38 -6.05
CA ILE A 120 -3.40 -6.29 -6.81
C ILE A 120 -3.45 -5.18 -7.85
N PRO A 121 -4.45 -5.13 -8.76
CA PRO A 121 -4.51 -4.06 -9.75
C PRO A 121 -4.83 -2.72 -9.11
N ALA A 122 -4.39 -1.65 -9.76
CA ALA A 122 -4.78 -0.31 -9.37
C ALA A 122 -6.31 -0.14 -9.48
N THR A 123 -6.95 0.20 -8.36
CA THR A 123 -8.38 0.50 -8.33
C THR A 123 -8.70 1.81 -9.04
N ALA A 124 -9.98 2.10 -9.25
CA ALA A 124 -10.41 3.40 -9.78
C ALA A 124 -9.91 4.57 -8.91
N GLY A 125 -9.94 4.41 -7.57
CA GLY A 125 -9.39 5.39 -6.62
C GLY A 125 -7.88 5.57 -6.79
N GLY A 126 -7.12 4.47 -6.88
CA GLY A 126 -5.69 4.49 -7.12
C GLY A 126 -5.31 5.14 -8.44
N LYS A 127 -6.02 4.82 -9.53
CA LYS A 127 -5.79 5.46 -10.83
C LYS A 127 -6.10 6.97 -10.80
N LYS A 128 -7.14 7.40 -10.08
CA LYS A 128 -7.43 8.83 -9.86
C LYS A 128 -6.31 9.52 -9.11
N LEU A 129 -5.83 8.89 -8.02
CA LEU A 129 -4.71 9.41 -7.25
C LEU A 129 -3.49 9.64 -8.14
N LEU A 130 -3.08 8.64 -8.93
CA LEU A 130 -1.96 8.75 -9.86
C LEU A 130 -2.16 9.89 -10.86
N ALA A 131 -3.33 9.95 -11.50
CA ALA A 131 -3.63 10.97 -12.52
C ALA A 131 -3.62 12.39 -11.96
N VAL A 132 -4.15 12.60 -10.75
CA VAL A 132 -4.28 13.94 -10.14
C VAL A 132 -2.99 14.41 -9.49
N THR A 133 -2.23 13.50 -8.87
CA THR A 133 -0.99 13.87 -8.13
C THR A 133 0.20 13.94 -9.07
N PHE A 134 0.37 12.95 -9.94
CA PHE A 134 1.59 12.79 -10.75
C PHE A 134 1.36 12.95 -12.26
N GLY A 135 0.11 12.92 -12.72
CA GLY A 135 -0.23 13.01 -14.14
C GLY A 135 0.10 11.73 -14.94
N PRO A 136 0.13 11.83 -16.29
CA PRO A 136 0.29 10.66 -17.16
C PRO A 136 1.57 9.86 -16.94
N LYS A 137 2.66 10.50 -16.50
CA LYS A 137 3.96 9.85 -16.24
C LYS A 137 3.93 8.79 -15.14
N ALA A 138 2.91 8.80 -14.29
CA ALA A 138 2.76 7.82 -13.21
C ALA A 138 2.21 6.48 -13.69
N PHE A 139 1.75 6.42 -14.92
CA PHE A 139 1.24 5.18 -15.51
C PHE A 139 2.36 4.46 -16.23
N ASP A 140 2.51 3.18 -15.93
CA ASP A 140 3.48 2.29 -16.52
C ASP A 140 2.73 1.08 -17.10
N ASP A 141 3.02 0.71 -18.35
CA ASP A 141 2.29 -0.34 -19.06
C ASP A 141 2.41 -1.71 -18.37
N THR A 142 3.47 -1.92 -17.59
CA THR A 142 3.73 -3.19 -16.90
C THR A 142 3.21 -3.24 -15.48
N ILE A 143 3.05 -2.08 -14.81
CA ILE A 143 2.63 -1.98 -13.41
C ILE A 143 1.21 -1.44 -13.29
N THR A 144 0.94 -0.29 -13.90
CA THR A 144 -0.38 0.34 -13.87
C THR A 144 -0.74 0.79 -15.28
N PRO A 145 -1.17 -0.14 -16.15
CA PRO A 145 -1.48 0.19 -17.54
C PRO A 145 -2.63 1.19 -17.63
N PHE A 146 -2.48 2.14 -18.54
CA PHE A 146 -3.47 3.15 -18.84
C PHE A 146 -4.21 2.82 -20.14
N HIS A 147 -5.40 2.29 -20.02
CA HIS A 147 -6.28 2.05 -21.17
C HIS A 147 -7.25 3.22 -21.38
N PRO A 148 -7.59 3.57 -22.63
CA PRO A 148 -8.60 4.61 -22.91
C PRO A 148 -9.94 4.39 -22.19
N SER A 149 -10.37 3.12 -22.04
CA SER A 149 -11.56 2.77 -21.25
C SER A 149 -11.48 3.17 -19.79
N THR A 150 -10.25 3.28 -19.23
CA THR A 150 -10.04 3.77 -17.86
C THR A 150 -10.54 5.20 -17.72
N ILE A 151 -10.36 6.05 -18.74
CA ILE A 151 -10.85 7.44 -18.71
C ILE A 151 -12.36 7.45 -18.54
N LEU A 152 -13.09 6.66 -19.33
CA LEU A 152 -14.56 6.59 -19.24
C LEU A 152 -15.01 6.09 -17.86
N THR A 153 -14.36 5.07 -17.31
CA THR A 153 -14.67 4.55 -15.97
C THR A 153 -14.42 5.60 -14.89
N LEU A 154 -13.30 6.33 -14.97
CA LEU A 154 -12.99 7.41 -14.04
C LEU A 154 -13.96 8.55 -14.12
N LEU A 155 -14.34 8.98 -15.35
CA LEU A 155 -15.31 10.04 -15.58
C LEU A 155 -16.69 9.65 -15.05
N ALA A 156 -17.16 8.44 -15.32
CA ALA A 156 -18.45 7.94 -14.83
C ALA A 156 -18.48 7.89 -13.28
N SER A 157 -17.40 7.39 -12.67
CA SER A 157 -17.24 7.34 -11.21
C SER A 157 -17.26 8.75 -10.59
N ASP A 158 -16.62 9.72 -11.23
CA ASP A 158 -16.60 11.11 -10.72
C ASP A 158 -17.94 11.81 -10.90
N ALA A 159 -18.59 11.63 -12.04
CA ALA A 159 -19.93 12.17 -12.27
C ALA A 159 -20.91 11.66 -11.19
N GLY A 160 -20.88 10.35 -10.89
CA GLY A 160 -21.65 9.76 -9.79
C GLY A 160 -21.31 10.37 -8.43
N SER A 161 -20.03 10.56 -8.16
CA SER A 161 -19.56 11.16 -6.90
C SER A 161 -19.98 12.63 -6.77
N MET A 162 -19.92 13.40 -7.84
CA MET A 162 -20.35 14.82 -7.88
C MET A 162 -21.84 14.97 -7.56
N LEU A 163 -22.66 14.05 -8.03
CA LEU A 163 -24.11 14.09 -7.75
C LEU A 163 -24.41 13.77 -6.28
N VAL A 164 -23.65 12.87 -5.68
CA VAL A 164 -23.89 12.39 -4.30
C VAL A 164 -23.13 13.22 -3.25
N ALA A 165 -21.99 13.84 -3.60
CA ALA A 165 -21.16 14.58 -2.67
C ALA A 165 -21.89 15.73 -1.94
N PRO A 166 -22.69 16.59 -2.59
CA PRO A 166 -23.44 17.64 -1.90
C PRO A 166 -24.40 17.08 -0.86
N ILE A 167 -25.11 15.99 -1.22
CA ILE A 167 -26.05 15.33 -0.31
C ILE A 167 -25.31 14.75 0.90
N ARG A 168 -24.20 14.07 0.68
CA ARG A 168 -23.36 13.53 1.75
C ARG A 168 -22.78 14.62 2.66
N LYS A 169 -22.35 15.75 2.07
CA LYS A 169 -21.82 16.88 2.82
C LYS A 169 -22.90 17.50 3.72
N LEU A 170 -24.11 17.67 3.23
CA LEU A 170 -25.23 18.21 3.98
C LEU A 170 -25.72 17.25 5.08
N THR A 171 -25.74 15.95 4.84
CA THR A 171 -26.32 14.96 5.75
C THR A 171 -25.31 14.37 6.74
N ARG A 172 -24.01 14.27 6.40
CA ARG A 172 -23.01 13.55 7.18
C ARG A 172 -21.71 14.31 7.39
N GLY A 173 -21.61 15.59 6.95
CA GLY A 173 -20.35 16.33 7.03
C GLY A 173 -19.24 15.57 6.28
N TYR A 174 -19.38 15.40 4.98
CA TYR A 174 -18.44 14.61 4.15
C TYR A 174 -17.00 15.09 4.30
N SER A 175 -16.20 14.29 4.96
CA SER A 175 -14.76 14.45 5.05
C SER A 175 -14.10 13.08 4.92
N PHE A 176 -12.88 13.06 4.41
CA PHE A 176 -12.10 11.84 4.39
C PHE A 176 -11.75 11.42 5.82
N VAL A 177 -11.93 10.16 6.14
CA VAL A 177 -11.82 9.65 7.51
C VAL A 177 -10.45 9.95 8.14
N TYR A 178 -9.38 9.79 7.37
CA TYR A 178 -8.01 10.07 7.86
C TYR A 178 -7.75 11.57 8.10
N GLU A 179 -8.45 12.47 7.43
CA GLU A 179 -8.31 13.91 7.68
C GLU A 179 -8.78 14.32 9.08
N LYS A 180 -9.77 13.61 9.61
CA LYS A 180 -10.32 13.87 10.96
C LYS A 180 -9.63 13.09 12.07
N GLU A 181 -9.18 11.90 11.76
CA GLU A 181 -8.79 10.89 12.73
C GLU A 181 -7.29 10.57 12.71
N SER A 182 -6.52 11.39 11.99
CA SER A 182 -5.07 11.28 11.98
C SER A 182 -4.38 12.63 11.91
N THR A 183 -3.13 12.68 12.37
CA THR A 183 -2.21 13.79 12.16
C THR A 183 -1.15 13.39 11.14
N LEU A 184 -0.95 14.24 10.13
CA LEU A 184 0.10 14.06 9.15
C LEU A 184 1.33 14.87 9.56
N HIS A 185 2.41 14.17 9.89
CA HIS A 185 3.66 14.75 10.37
C HIS A 185 4.57 15.27 9.23
N PRO A 186 5.52 16.18 9.53
CA PRO A 186 6.41 16.78 8.52
C PRO A 186 7.30 15.77 7.77
N ASP A 187 7.55 14.59 8.33
CA ASP A 187 8.32 13.50 7.71
C ASP A 187 7.45 12.55 6.86
N GLY A 188 6.16 12.89 6.70
CA GLY A 188 5.21 12.11 5.91
C GLY A 188 4.55 10.96 6.67
N TRP A 189 4.87 10.75 7.94
CA TRP A 189 4.17 9.79 8.79
C TRP A 189 2.75 10.24 9.11
N MET A 190 1.82 9.28 9.20
CA MET A 190 0.43 9.51 9.58
C MET A 190 0.14 8.86 10.92
N GLU A 191 0.02 9.65 11.98
CA GLU A 191 -0.40 9.19 13.29
C GLU A 191 -1.92 9.01 13.33
N VAL A 192 -2.39 7.81 13.65
CA VAL A 192 -3.81 7.48 13.75
C VAL A 192 -4.28 7.59 15.19
N HIS A 193 -5.24 8.47 15.46
CA HIS A 193 -5.74 8.79 16.82
C HIS A 193 -6.95 7.96 17.26
N ARG A 194 -7.39 7.00 16.50
CA ARG A 194 -8.47 6.12 16.89
C ARG A 194 -8.08 5.29 18.11
N GLY A 195 -8.90 5.37 19.14
CA GLY A 195 -8.69 4.61 20.38
C GLY A 195 -8.75 3.11 20.15
N GLY A 196 -7.93 2.42 20.90
CA GLY A 196 -7.56 1.03 20.95
C GLY A 196 -8.47 0.01 20.26
N MET A 197 -7.87 -1.07 19.83
CA MET A 197 -8.50 -2.18 19.11
C MET A 197 -9.69 -2.74 19.91
N GLN A 198 -10.87 -2.14 19.76
CA GLN A 198 -12.10 -2.71 20.28
C GLN A 198 -12.36 -4.00 19.52
N ASN A 199 -12.16 -5.16 20.20
CA ASN A 199 -12.55 -6.48 19.72
C ASN A 199 -12.48 -6.57 18.19
N ALA A 200 -11.31 -6.29 17.64
CA ALA A 200 -11.08 -6.50 16.22
C ALA A 200 -11.50 -7.93 15.98
N ILE A 201 -12.64 -8.07 15.33
CA ILE A 201 -13.17 -9.32 14.89
C ILE A 201 -11.98 -10.04 14.31
N LEU A 202 -11.50 -11.05 15.05
CA LEU A 202 -10.56 -12.02 14.52
C LEU A 202 -11.25 -12.52 13.26
N SER A 203 -10.96 -11.89 12.15
CA SER A 203 -11.61 -12.19 10.89
C SER A 203 -11.40 -13.68 10.69
N ARG A 204 -12.49 -14.40 10.85
CA ARG A 204 -12.54 -15.82 10.57
C ARG A 204 -11.86 -16.02 9.24
N GLY A 205 -10.76 -16.79 9.25
CA GLY A 205 -10.04 -17.31 8.11
C GLY A 205 -10.39 -16.66 6.78
N ILE A 206 -9.72 -15.54 6.47
CA ILE A 206 -9.65 -15.12 5.07
C ILE A 206 -8.87 -16.25 4.40
N ALA A 207 -9.48 -16.90 3.44
CA ALA A 207 -8.89 -17.94 2.61
C ALA A 207 -7.49 -17.43 2.16
N GLN A 208 -6.44 -17.83 2.62
CA GLN A 208 -5.82 -19.07 2.67
C GLN A 208 -4.86 -19.31 1.50
N ASP A 209 -4.55 -18.26 0.71
CA ASP A 209 -3.58 -18.39 -0.34
C ASP A 209 -2.18 -18.44 0.28
N LEU A 210 -1.71 -19.64 0.56
CA LEU A 210 -0.32 -19.92 0.90
C LEU A 210 0.59 -19.67 -0.31
N ILE A 211 0.00 -19.58 -1.49
CA ILE A 211 0.69 -19.38 -2.77
C ILE A 211 0.40 -17.97 -3.27
N ILE A 212 1.44 -17.28 -3.64
CA ILE A 212 1.33 -15.98 -4.32
C ILE A 212 0.71 -16.21 -5.70
N SER A 213 -0.39 -15.50 -5.99
CA SER A 213 -1.07 -15.65 -7.28
C SER A 213 -0.16 -15.27 -8.45
N PRO A 214 -0.37 -15.85 -9.65
CA PRO A 214 0.40 -15.48 -10.82
C PRO A 214 0.40 -13.99 -11.11
N VAL A 215 -0.75 -13.32 -10.98
CA VAL A 215 -0.88 -11.86 -11.17
C VAL A 215 -0.02 -11.08 -10.18
N CYS A 216 0.01 -11.50 -8.91
CA CYS A 216 0.85 -10.88 -7.91
C CYS A 216 2.34 -11.12 -8.16
N ARG A 217 2.70 -12.35 -8.54
CA ARG A 217 4.05 -12.72 -8.91
C ARG A 217 4.57 -11.86 -10.07
N ASP A 218 3.78 -11.72 -11.13
CA ASP A 218 4.14 -10.92 -12.30
C ASP A 218 4.32 -9.44 -11.92
N LEU A 219 3.44 -8.90 -11.07
CA LEU A 219 3.57 -7.54 -10.56
C LEU A 219 4.86 -7.35 -9.77
N LEU A 220 5.25 -8.29 -8.90
CA LEU A 220 6.49 -8.21 -8.13
C LEU A 220 7.72 -8.26 -9.04
N LEU A 221 7.73 -9.14 -10.04
CA LEU A 221 8.81 -9.23 -11.03
C LEU A 221 8.90 -7.96 -11.89
N ASN A 222 7.77 -7.42 -12.35
CA ASN A 222 7.72 -6.15 -13.07
C ASN A 222 8.23 -4.99 -12.20
N THR A 223 7.91 -4.99 -10.91
CA THR A 223 8.42 -3.99 -9.96
C THR A 223 9.93 -4.10 -9.80
N LEU A 224 10.46 -5.32 -9.68
CA LEU A 224 11.91 -5.54 -9.62
C LEU A 224 12.61 -4.97 -10.87
N GLU A 225 12.08 -5.25 -12.05
CA GLU A 225 12.64 -4.72 -13.31
C GLU A 225 12.49 -3.19 -13.42
N ALA A 226 11.39 -2.63 -12.95
CA ALA A 226 11.20 -1.18 -12.91
C ALA A 226 12.20 -0.48 -11.96
N CYS A 227 12.53 -1.10 -10.83
CA CYS A 227 13.59 -0.64 -9.93
C CYS A 227 14.98 -0.74 -10.59
N LYS A 228 15.31 -1.87 -11.22
CA LYS A 228 16.58 -2.06 -11.93
C LYS A 228 16.78 -1.01 -13.05
N LYS A 229 15.76 -0.74 -13.86
CA LYS A 229 15.79 0.30 -14.89
C LYS A 229 16.10 1.68 -14.34
N ARG A 230 15.75 1.95 -13.07
CA ARG A 230 16.06 3.19 -12.35
C ARG A 230 17.38 3.11 -11.57
N GLN A 231 18.16 2.05 -11.74
CA GLN A 231 19.38 1.79 -10.97
C GLN A 231 19.12 1.78 -9.45
N ALA A 232 17.95 1.30 -9.05
CA ALA A 232 17.50 1.18 -7.67
C ALA A 232 17.30 -0.29 -7.29
N ARG A 233 17.12 -0.56 -5.99
CA ARG A 233 16.88 -1.90 -5.46
C ARG A 233 15.43 -2.05 -5.01
N LEU A 234 14.94 -3.28 -4.98
CA LEU A 234 13.66 -3.66 -4.38
C LEU A 234 13.92 -4.56 -3.18
N ILE A 235 13.25 -4.30 -2.07
CA ILE A 235 13.21 -5.14 -0.86
C ILE A 235 11.74 -5.29 -0.48
N ILE A 236 11.37 -6.48 -0.04
CA ILE A 236 10.04 -6.74 0.53
C ILE A 236 10.12 -6.72 2.05
N MET A 237 9.15 -6.05 2.69
CA MET A 237 8.90 -6.19 4.12
C MET A 237 7.47 -6.66 4.38
N PHE A 238 7.27 -7.39 5.46
CA PHE A 238 5.93 -7.67 5.97
C PHE A 238 5.54 -6.59 6.98
N PRO A 239 4.38 -5.93 6.81
CA PRO A 239 3.94 -4.92 7.76
C PRO A 239 3.57 -5.55 9.09
N VAL A 240 3.67 -4.79 10.18
CA VAL A 240 3.21 -5.28 11.48
C VAL A 240 1.70 -5.48 11.47
N GLN A 241 1.29 -6.64 11.94
CA GLN A 241 -0.11 -7.07 11.99
C GLN A 241 -0.37 -7.80 13.30
N PHE A 242 -1.49 -7.50 13.94
CA PHE A 242 -2.00 -8.34 15.03
C PHE A 242 -2.47 -9.68 14.48
N SER A 243 -1.91 -10.78 14.98
CA SER A 243 -2.17 -12.06 14.37
C SER A 243 -1.90 -13.30 15.23
N ASN A 244 -2.27 -14.44 14.66
CA ASN A 244 -2.20 -15.78 15.22
C ASN A 244 -1.25 -16.70 14.40
N HIS A 245 -1.12 -17.94 14.83
CA HIS A 245 -0.25 -18.97 14.23
C HIS A 245 -0.47 -19.21 12.71
N TYR A 246 -1.68 -19.06 12.21
CA TYR A 246 -1.99 -19.26 10.80
C TYR A 246 -1.32 -18.22 9.88
N GLU A 247 -1.33 -16.97 10.29
CA GLU A 247 -0.66 -15.89 9.53
C GLU A 247 0.86 -16.14 9.44
N THR A 248 1.46 -16.76 10.46
CA THR A 248 2.87 -17.11 10.45
C THR A 248 3.21 -18.06 9.31
N LYS A 249 2.43 -19.13 9.14
CA LYS A 249 2.61 -20.08 8.03
C LYS A 249 2.52 -19.37 6.68
N ARG A 250 1.50 -18.56 6.48
CA ARG A 250 1.28 -17.82 5.24
C ARG A 250 2.46 -16.91 4.91
N ARG A 251 2.94 -16.15 5.88
CA ARG A 251 4.06 -15.22 5.67
C ARG A 251 5.37 -15.94 5.41
N LEU A 252 5.63 -17.06 6.06
CA LEU A 252 6.80 -17.92 5.75
C LEU A 252 6.75 -18.44 4.32
N MET A 253 5.59 -18.93 3.88
CA MET A 253 5.40 -19.41 2.50
C MET A 253 5.57 -18.29 1.48
N HIS A 254 5.02 -17.10 1.75
CA HIS A 254 5.20 -15.95 0.87
C HIS A 254 6.66 -15.48 0.85
N ALA A 255 7.33 -15.40 2.01
CA ALA A 255 8.74 -15.04 2.10
C ALA A 255 9.61 -15.99 1.26
N LEU A 256 9.37 -17.29 1.37
CA LEU A 256 10.08 -18.32 0.61
C LEU A 256 9.89 -18.13 -0.91
N GLN A 257 8.64 -17.94 -1.36
CA GLN A 257 8.34 -17.74 -2.78
C GLN A 257 8.98 -16.45 -3.31
N ILE A 258 8.93 -15.35 -2.55
CA ILE A 258 9.53 -14.06 -2.93
C ILE A 258 11.07 -14.19 -2.99
N THR A 259 11.69 -14.85 -2.01
CA THR A 259 13.12 -15.09 -2.00
C THR A 259 13.57 -15.92 -3.21
N ARG A 260 12.79 -16.93 -3.61
CA ARG A 260 13.01 -17.72 -4.83
C ARG A 260 12.84 -16.94 -6.13
N MET A 261 12.10 -15.83 -6.11
CA MET A 261 12.06 -14.87 -7.23
C MET A 261 13.32 -13.98 -7.30
N GLY A 262 14.27 -14.12 -6.38
CA GLY A 262 15.47 -13.28 -6.29
C GLY A 262 15.20 -11.90 -5.69
N ILE A 263 14.09 -11.70 -4.99
CA ILE A 263 13.76 -10.45 -4.32
C ILE A 263 14.09 -10.57 -2.83
N PRO A 264 14.97 -9.72 -2.26
CA PRO A 264 15.29 -9.75 -0.84
C PRO A 264 14.06 -9.50 0.03
N VAL A 265 13.87 -10.32 1.06
CA VAL A 265 12.84 -10.15 2.08
C VAL A 265 13.50 -9.78 3.40
N LEU A 266 13.06 -8.68 4.01
CA LEU A 266 13.61 -8.17 5.26
C LEU A 266 13.42 -9.21 6.38
N LYS A 267 14.53 -9.55 7.10
CA LYS A 267 14.55 -10.59 8.11
C LYS A 267 14.05 -10.07 9.45
N ASP A 268 12.72 -9.87 9.56
CA ASP A 268 12.05 -9.74 10.85
C ASP A 268 11.69 -11.15 11.34
N GLU A 269 12.28 -11.60 12.44
CA GLU A 269 12.04 -12.91 13.02
C GLU A 269 10.58 -13.17 13.39
N ARG A 270 9.82 -12.10 13.62
CA ARG A 270 8.37 -12.13 13.88
C ARG A 270 7.56 -12.17 12.59
N LEU A 271 8.19 -11.99 11.41
CA LEU A 271 7.51 -11.82 10.12
C LEU A 271 6.48 -10.68 10.14
N GLY A 272 6.73 -9.62 10.92
CA GLY A 272 5.80 -8.54 11.14
C GLY A 272 4.56 -8.91 11.98
N LEU A 273 4.55 -10.03 12.70
CA LEU A 273 3.41 -10.43 13.52
C LEU A 273 3.60 -10.02 14.99
N SER A 274 2.52 -9.57 15.63
CA SER A 274 2.51 -9.24 17.05
C SER A 274 1.21 -9.68 17.70
N THR A 275 1.30 -10.22 18.91
CA THR A 275 0.15 -10.54 19.78
C THR A 275 -0.12 -9.45 20.81
N ASN A 276 0.72 -8.42 20.88
CA ASN A 276 0.55 -7.31 21.80
C ASN A 276 -0.46 -6.28 21.24
N ASN A 277 -1.71 -6.38 21.70
CA ASN A 277 -2.79 -5.50 21.26
C ASN A 277 -2.61 -4.03 21.67
N LYS A 278 -1.78 -3.74 22.69
CA LYS A 278 -1.50 -2.37 23.15
C LYS A 278 -0.73 -1.53 22.12
N LEU A 279 -0.08 -2.18 21.16
CA LEU A 279 0.66 -1.50 20.08
C LEU A 279 -0.25 -1.04 18.93
N PHE A 280 -1.51 -1.43 18.91
CA PHE A 280 -2.42 -1.15 17.80
C PHE A 280 -3.41 -0.04 18.12
N SER A 281 -3.83 0.71 17.07
CA SER A 281 -4.83 1.79 17.19
C SER A 281 -6.24 1.28 16.87
N ASP A 282 -6.72 1.48 15.65
CA ASP A 282 -8.11 1.22 15.25
C ASP A 282 -8.35 -0.14 14.62
N MET A 283 -7.31 -0.74 14.08
CA MET A 283 -7.39 -2.04 13.40
C MET A 283 -6.10 -2.84 13.54
N ARG A 284 -6.15 -4.11 13.15
CA ARG A 284 -5.03 -5.05 13.25
C ARG A 284 -3.80 -4.72 12.41
N LEU A 285 -3.83 -3.70 11.58
CA LEU A 285 -2.74 -3.29 10.70
C LEU A 285 -2.22 -1.89 11.00
N HIS A 286 -2.90 -1.10 11.84
CA HIS A 286 -2.46 0.23 12.21
C HIS A 286 -1.90 0.23 13.63
N LEU A 287 -0.65 0.63 13.77
CA LEU A 287 -0.02 0.83 15.05
C LEU A 287 -0.41 2.21 15.61
N ASN A 288 -0.47 2.30 16.94
CA ASN A 288 -0.47 3.59 17.62
C ASN A 288 0.94 4.22 17.61
N ALA A 289 1.13 5.39 18.19
CA ALA A 289 2.40 6.08 18.18
C ALA A 289 3.55 5.24 18.78
N GLU A 290 3.33 4.58 19.91
CA GLU A 290 4.32 3.71 20.57
C GLU A 290 4.69 2.50 19.68
N GLY A 291 3.69 1.87 19.09
CA GLY A 291 3.87 0.75 18.17
C GLY A 291 4.59 1.16 16.89
N ALA A 292 4.27 2.33 16.33
CA ALA A 292 4.93 2.87 15.14
C ALA A 292 6.40 3.22 15.42
N GLU A 293 6.70 3.83 16.57
CA GLU A 293 8.06 4.11 17.00
C GLU A 293 8.87 2.82 17.15
N TRP A 294 8.34 1.86 17.89
CA TRP A 294 8.96 0.55 18.08
C TRP A 294 9.24 -0.17 16.73
N ASN A 295 8.26 -0.20 15.83
CA ASN A 295 8.41 -0.81 14.52
C ASN A 295 9.46 -0.09 13.67
N SER A 296 9.47 1.24 13.68
CA SER A 296 10.42 2.05 12.90
C SER A 296 11.86 1.81 13.33
N ARG A 297 12.12 1.72 14.64
CA ARG A 297 13.46 1.39 15.18
C ARG A 297 13.96 0.02 14.72
N ILE A 298 13.10 -1.00 14.78
CA ILE A 298 13.45 -2.35 14.34
C ILE A 298 13.71 -2.38 12.83
N THR A 299 12.80 -1.83 12.05
CA THR A 299 12.91 -1.78 10.59
C THR A 299 14.19 -1.04 10.17
N ALA A 300 14.51 0.07 10.84
CA ALA A 300 15.73 0.83 10.56
C ALA A 300 17.02 0.00 10.80
N ARG A 301 17.10 -0.72 11.93
CA ARG A 301 18.24 -1.60 12.22
C ARG A 301 18.38 -2.71 11.18
N LEU A 302 17.28 -3.39 10.84
CA LEU A 302 17.29 -4.46 9.83
C LEU A 302 17.73 -3.96 8.45
N LEU A 303 17.30 -2.77 8.04
CA LEU A 303 17.72 -2.15 6.79
C LEU A 303 19.20 -1.73 6.81
N LYS A 304 19.68 -1.15 7.93
CA LYS A 304 21.09 -0.79 8.12
C LYS A 304 21.99 -2.00 8.04
N ASP A 305 21.63 -3.07 8.72
CA ASP A 305 22.39 -4.32 8.81
C ASP A 305 22.24 -5.18 7.54
N LYS A 306 21.39 -4.76 6.60
CA LYS A 306 21.04 -5.53 5.38
C LYS A 306 20.63 -6.96 5.73
N SER A 307 19.83 -7.09 6.77
CA SER A 307 19.37 -8.37 7.29
C SER A 307 18.22 -8.90 6.43
N TYR A 308 18.49 -9.90 5.62
CA TYR A 308 17.51 -10.52 4.72
C TYR A 308 17.41 -12.02 4.99
N TRP A 309 16.21 -12.56 4.81
CA TRP A 309 15.98 -13.99 4.85
C TRP A 309 16.70 -14.69 3.68
N THR A 310 17.38 -15.78 3.99
CA THR A 310 17.82 -16.75 3.00
C THR A 310 16.77 -17.87 2.85
N GLU A 311 16.77 -18.54 1.71
CA GLU A 311 15.87 -19.69 1.49
C GLU A 311 16.08 -20.78 2.56
N GLN A 312 17.32 -21.06 2.90
CA GLN A 312 17.68 -22.07 3.89
C GLN A 312 17.16 -21.74 5.30
N GLU A 313 17.26 -20.48 5.73
CA GLU A 313 16.72 -20.01 7.01
C GLU A 313 15.20 -20.13 7.06
N LEU A 314 14.50 -19.76 5.96
CA LEU A 314 13.04 -19.88 5.87
C LEU A 314 12.62 -21.35 5.94
N LEU A 315 13.27 -22.25 5.22
CA LEU A 315 12.99 -23.69 5.28
C LEU A 315 13.25 -24.27 6.67
N SER A 316 14.35 -23.85 7.34
CA SER A 316 14.64 -24.26 8.72
C SER A 316 13.53 -23.80 9.66
N LYS A 317 13.13 -22.53 9.58
CA LYS A 317 12.07 -21.96 10.42
C LYS A 317 10.71 -22.64 10.18
N MET A 318 10.39 -22.95 8.92
CA MET A 318 9.18 -23.71 8.60
C MET A 318 9.20 -25.10 9.26
N LYS A 319 10.33 -25.80 9.18
CA LYS A 319 10.51 -27.13 9.81
C LYS A 319 10.38 -27.06 11.33
N GLU A 320 11.02 -26.08 11.98
CA GLU A 320 10.91 -25.86 13.43
C GLU A 320 9.46 -25.66 13.87
N MET A 321 8.63 -25.02 13.03
CA MET A 321 7.22 -24.77 13.30
C MET A 321 6.29 -25.92 12.86
N GLY A 322 6.83 -27.05 12.37
CA GLY A 322 6.06 -28.18 11.89
C GLY A 322 5.34 -27.94 10.56
N PHE A 323 5.81 -26.99 9.74
CA PHE A 323 5.27 -26.73 8.41
C PHE A 323 6.07 -27.47 7.35
N THR A 324 5.38 -28.04 6.36
CA THR A 324 6.00 -28.61 5.16
C THR A 324 5.75 -27.76 3.95
N GLU A 325 6.68 -27.78 2.99
CA GLU A 325 6.55 -27.07 1.72
C GLU A 325 5.40 -27.60 0.85
N ASP A 326 5.11 -28.90 0.96
CA ASP A 326 4.11 -29.62 0.15
C ASP A 326 2.65 -29.44 0.60
N ALA A 327 2.38 -28.43 1.46
CA ALA A 327 1.02 -28.13 1.86
C ALA A 327 0.21 -27.56 0.68
N THR A 328 -0.04 -28.39 -0.33
CA THR A 328 -1.12 -28.18 -1.30
C THR A 328 -2.41 -27.97 -0.50
N PRO A 329 -3.18 -26.93 -0.74
CA PRO A 329 -4.46 -26.74 -0.07
C PRO A 329 -5.30 -27.99 -0.33
N GLN A 330 -5.59 -28.78 0.71
CA GLN A 330 -6.67 -29.77 0.61
C GLN A 330 -7.90 -28.95 0.23
N GLN A 331 -8.42 -29.18 -0.97
CA GLN A 331 -9.74 -28.66 -1.33
C GLN A 331 -10.71 -29.04 -0.22
N PRO A 332 -11.50 -28.10 0.30
CA PRO A 332 -12.54 -28.47 1.25
C PRO A 332 -13.40 -29.54 0.59
N SER A 333 -13.48 -30.70 1.22
CA SER A 333 -14.35 -31.79 0.76
C SER A 333 -15.77 -31.24 0.66
N THR A 334 -16.20 -30.96 -0.56
CA THR A 334 -17.58 -30.63 -0.88
C THR A 334 -18.44 -31.88 -0.71
N THR A 335 -18.85 -32.21 0.50
CA THR A 335 -19.97 -33.14 0.71
C THR A 335 -20.58 -32.88 2.09
N THR A 336 -21.46 -31.91 2.16
CA THR A 336 -22.62 -32.00 3.05
C THR A 336 -23.78 -31.34 2.32
N PRO A 337 -24.78 -32.09 1.84
CA PRO A 337 -25.99 -31.50 1.29
C PRO A 337 -26.74 -30.82 2.42
N ILE A 338 -26.96 -29.50 2.26
CA ILE A 338 -27.87 -28.74 3.13
C ILE A 338 -29.25 -29.28 2.86
N SER A 339 -29.77 -30.04 3.81
CA SER A 339 -31.20 -30.34 3.87
C SER A 339 -31.95 -29.09 4.22
N THR A 340 -32.62 -28.51 3.26
CA THR A 340 -33.63 -27.45 3.46
C THR A 340 -34.85 -28.00 4.18
N PRO A 341 -35.39 -27.31 5.20
CA PRO A 341 -36.74 -27.56 5.70
C PRO A 341 -37.81 -27.05 4.77
#